data_6959fc4ee27d47bf2e694a7b31b7a2bf
#
_entry.id   6959fc4ee27d47bf2e694a7b31b7a2bf
#
_cell.length_a   1.000
_cell.length_b   1.000
_cell.length_c   1.000
_cell.angle_alpha   90.00
_cell.angle_beta   90.00
_cell.angle_gamma   90.00
#
_symmetry.space_group_name_H-M   'P 1'
#
loop_
_entity.id
_entity.type
_entity.pdbx_description
1 polymer ?
#
loop_
_entity_poly.entity_id
_entity_poly.type
_entity_poly.pdbx_seq_one_letter_code
_entity_poly.pdbx_strand_id
1 'polypeptide(L)'
;MVPIHRHQKTSETVVCLRGRLMEEFYDELERICTETIELSPNGSVVALNIPAGEWHTVRALESGTVIMEVKDGPYEPLSEARYTEMMTLIV
;
A
#
# COMPACT_ATOMS: atom_id res chain seq x y z
N MET A 1 6.76 9.55 -1.46
CA MET A 1 5.41 9.06 -1.62
C MET A 1 5.33 8.10 -2.79
N VAL A 2 4.63 7.02 -2.61
CA VAL A 2 4.47 6.01 -3.66
C VAL A 2 3.40 6.48 -4.63
N PRO A 3 3.63 6.42 -5.95
CA PRO A 3 2.57 6.82 -6.89
C PRO A 3 1.39 5.87 -6.84
N ILE A 4 0.26 6.35 -7.37
CA ILE A 4 -0.92 5.52 -7.49
C ILE A 4 -0.61 4.41 -8.48
N HIS A 5 -0.82 3.16 -8.09
CA HIS A 5 -0.45 2.03 -8.91
C HIS A 5 -1.33 0.84 -8.57
N ARG A 6 -1.17 -0.23 -9.33
CA ARG A 6 -1.83 -1.50 -9.03
C ARG A 6 -0.90 -2.64 -9.43
N HIS A 7 -1.16 -3.79 -8.80
CA HIS A 7 -0.52 -5.04 -9.19
C HIS A 7 -1.58 -5.87 -9.87
N GLN A 8 -1.36 -6.21 -11.12
CA GLN A 8 -2.43 -6.78 -11.92
C GLN A 8 -2.73 -8.23 -11.60
N LYS A 9 -1.74 -8.98 -11.11
CA LYS A 9 -1.87 -10.42 -10.96
C LYS A 9 -1.75 -10.92 -9.53
N THR A 10 -1.35 -10.06 -8.62
CA THR A 10 -1.13 -10.50 -7.24
C THR A 10 -1.85 -9.59 -6.28
N SER A 11 -2.34 -10.16 -5.20
CA SER A 11 -2.77 -9.35 -4.08
C SER A 11 -1.59 -9.16 -3.14
N GLU A 12 -1.70 -8.18 -2.26
CA GLU A 12 -0.66 -8.00 -1.26
C GLU A 12 -1.28 -7.70 0.09
N THR A 13 -0.60 -8.13 1.12
CA THR A 13 -0.98 -7.82 2.49
C THR A 13 0.03 -6.85 3.05
N VAL A 14 -0.46 -5.75 3.59
CA VAL A 14 0.38 -4.71 4.18
C VAL A 14 0.13 -4.74 5.67
N VAL A 15 1.20 -4.78 6.44
CA VAL A 15 1.13 -4.77 7.90
C VAL A 15 1.92 -3.58 8.40
N CYS A 16 1.31 -2.77 9.25
CA CYS A 16 2.02 -1.66 9.86
C CYS A 16 2.67 -2.14 11.14
N LEU A 17 3.99 -2.18 11.16
CA LEU A 17 4.74 -2.67 12.30
C LEU A 17 5.07 -1.57 13.29
N ARG A 18 5.12 -0.32 12.83
CA ARG A 18 5.50 0.82 13.65
C ARG A 18 4.99 2.08 13.00
N GLY A 19 4.51 3.02 13.80
CA GLY A 19 4.08 4.30 13.28
C GLY A 19 2.65 4.27 12.80
N ARG A 20 2.37 5.03 11.76
CA ARG A 20 1.03 5.10 11.19
C ARG A 20 1.14 5.24 9.69
N LEU A 21 0.26 4.55 9.00
CA LEU A 21 0.26 4.45 7.56
C LEU A 21 -1.13 4.72 7.03
N MET A 22 -1.23 5.41 5.92
CA MET A 22 -2.51 5.62 5.25
C MET A 22 -2.49 4.92 3.90
N GLU A 23 -3.43 3.98 3.70
CA GLU A 23 -3.67 3.41 2.39
C GLU A 23 -4.82 4.18 1.74
N GLU A 24 -4.63 4.55 0.49
CA GLU A 24 -5.64 5.29 -0.26
C GLU A 24 -5.97 4.52 -1.52
N PHE A 25 -7.26 4.34 -1.76
CA PHE A 25 -7.74 3.58 -2.91
C PHE A 25 -8.40 4.51 -3.89
N TYR A 26 -8.27 4.20 -5.16
CA TYR A 26 -8.75 5.07 -6.22
C TYR A 26 -9.56 4.26 -7.21
N ASP A 27 -10.53 4.92 -7.82
CA ASP A 27 -11.29 4.23 -8.83
C ASP A 27 -10.47 4.17 -10.12
N GLU A 28 -10.85 3.25 -10.98
CA GLU A 28 -10.04 2.94 -12.15
C GLU A 28 -10.12 4.01 -13.21
N LEU A 29 -11.27 4.60 -13.39
CA LEU A 29 -11.51 5.50 -14.52
C LEU A 29 -11.14 6.94 -14.21
N GLU A 30 -11.50 7.40 -13.03
CA GLU A 30 -11.38 8.82 -12.71
C GLU A 30 -10.22 9.15 -11.82
N ARG A 31 -9.61 8.14 -11.22
CA ARG A 31 -8.51 8.33 -10.29
C ARG A 31 -8.90 9.18 -9.09
N ILE A 32 -10.14 9.04 -8.69
CA ILE A 32 -10.66 9.73 -7.53
C ILE A 32 -10.49 8.82 -6.32
N CYS A 33 -10.02 9.38 -5.23
CA CYS A 33 -9.85 8.62 -4.01
C CYS A 33 -11.23 8.23 -3.47
N THR A 34 -11.47 6.93 -3.39
CA THR A 34 -12.76 6.41 -2.96
C THR A 34 -12.76 5.95 -1.52
N GLU A 35 -11.59 5.66 -0.97
CA GLU A 35 -11.52 5.14 0.39
C GLU A 35 -10.13 5.33 0.94
N THR A 36 -10.04 5.61 2.24
CA THR A 36 -8.77 5.67 2.93
C THR A 36 -8.87 4.79 4.16
N ILE A 37 -7.77 4.10 4.48
CA ILE A 37 -7.72 3.25 5.66
C ILE A 37 -6.40 3.52 6.36
N GLU A 38 -6.47 3.88 7.62
CA GLU A 38 -5.28 4.11 8.42
C GLU A 38 -4.89 2.83 9.14
N LEU A 39 -3.62 2.46 9.04
CA LEU A 39 -3.07 1.30 9.74
C LEU A 39 -2.09 1.75 10.79
N SER A 40 -2.15 1.14 11.95
CA SER A 40 -1.16 1.36 13.00
C SER A 40 -1.16 0.16 13.94
N PRO A 41 -0.04 -0.09 14.62
CA PRO A 41 0.03 -1.26 15.52
C PRO A 41 -0.96 -1.21 16.67
N ASN A 42 -1.34 -0.01 17.08
CA ASN A 42 -2.22 0.15 18.22
C ASN A 42 -3.60 0.65 17.83
N GLY A 43 -3.88 0.72 16.55
CA GLY A 43 -5.17 1.19 16.07
C GLY A 43 -6.13 0.05 15.83
N SER A 44 -7.28 0.37 15.23
CA SER A 44 -8.29 -0.64 14.95
C SER A 44 -7.92 -1.51 13.76
N VAL A 45 -7.05 -1.04 12.88
CA VAL A 45 -6.60 -1.81 11.74
C VAL A 45 -5.07 -1.83 11.75
N VAL A 46 -4.50 -3.02 11.78
CA VAL A 46 -3.06 -3.17 11.79
C VAL A 46 -2.56 -3.74 10.46
N ALA A 47 -3.42 -4.41 9.70
CA ALA A 47 -3.04 -5.05 8.46
C ALA A 47 -4.21 -4.98 7.50
N LEU A 48 -3.90 -5.05 6.21
CA LEU A 48 -4.88 -4.91 5.16
C LEU A 48 -4.44 -5.72 3.96
N ASN A 49 -5.37 -6.45 3.36
CA ASN A 49 -5.11 -7.13 2.10
C ASN A 49 -5.63 -6.27 0.96
N ILE A 50 -4.79 -6.05 -0.03
CA ILE A 50 -5.14 -5.27 -1.22
C ILE A 50 -5.28 -6.25 -2.37
N PRO A 51 -6.49 -6.44 -2.88
CA PRO A 51 -6.71 -7.40 -3.97
C PRO A 51 -5.98 -6.99 -5.23
N ALA A 52 -5.72 -7.96 -6.09
CA ALA A 52 -5.14 -7.70 -7.39
C ALA A 52 -6.02 -6.73 -8.16
N GLY A 53 -5.41 -5.81 -8.86
CA GLY A 53 -6.12 -4.86 -9.70
C GLY A 53 -6.56 -3.58 -9.02
N GLU A 54 -6.45 -3.48 -7.71
CA GLU A 54 -6.89 -2.28 -6.98
C GLU A 54 -5.88 -1.15 -7.14
N TRP A 55 -6.34 -0.02 -7.63
CA TRP A 55 -5.51 1.18 -7.69
C TRP A 55 -5.35 1.75 -6.30
N HIS A 56 -4.12 1.97 -5.89
CA HIS A 56 -3.87 2.44 -4.53
C HIS A 56 -2.53 3.16 -4.44
N THR A 57 -2.37 3.85 -3.34
CA THR A 57 -1.08 4.38 -2.91
C THR A 57 -1.02 4.33 -1.40
N VAL A 58 0.15 4.57 -0.88
CA VAL A 58 0.38 4.50 0.55
C VAL A 58 1.27 5.65 0.96
N ARG A 59 1.04 6.18 2.15
CA ARG A 59 1.94 7.19 2.68
C ARG A 59 2.06 7.05 4.18
N ALA A 60 3.24 7.36 4.66
CA ALA A 60 3.49 7.36 6.09
C ALA A 60 2.93 8.64 6.69
N LEU A 61 2.26 8.50 7.82
CA LEU A 61 1.72 9.63 8.54
C LEU A 61 2.67 10.12 9.61
N GLU A 62 3.67 9.33 9.94
CA GLU A 62 4.69 9.70 10.92
C GLU A 62 6.05 9.26 10.45
N SER A 63 7.04 9.97 10.94
CA SER A 63 8.41 9.61 10.73
C SER A 63 8.71 8.26 11.38
N GLY A 64 9.51 7.44 10.74
CA GLY A 64 9.89 6.14 11.30
C GLY A 64 8.84 5.05 11.14
N THR A 65 7.86 5.25 10.27
CA THR A 65 6.86 4.22 9.98
C THR A 65 7.53 3.06 9.26
N VAL A 66 7.25 1.86 9.74
CA VAL A 66 7.80 0.62 9.19
C VAL A 66 6.66 -0.29 8.83
N ILE A 67 6.70 -0.83 7.62
CA ILE A 67 5.68 -1.73 7.15
C ILE A 67 6.31 -3.01 6.61
N MET A 68 5.47 -4.04 6.54
CA MET A 68 5.84 -5.29 5.89
C MET A 68 4.80 -5.55 4.81
N GLU A 69 5.26 -5.92 3.63
CA GLU A 69 4.37 -6.27 2.54
C GLU A 69 4.62 -7.71 2.14
N VAL A 70 3.54 -8.46 1.94
CA VAL A 70 3.61 -9.85 1.53
C VAL A 70 2.74 -10.01 0.31
N LYS A 71 3.30 -10.55 -0.76
CA LYS A 71 2.57 -10.79 -2.00
C LYS A 71 2.28 -12.27 -2.15
N ASP A 72 1.18 -12.56 -2.80
CA ASP A 72 0.72 -13.95 -2.93
C ASP A 72 1.15 -14.58 -4.25
N GLY A 73 2.13 -14.03 -4.91
CA GLY A 73 2.60 -14.58 -6.16
C GLY A 73 4.01 -14.11 -6.47
N PRO A 74 4.49 -14.43 -7.68
CA PRO A 74 5.83 -14.01 -8.06
C PRO A 74 5.93 -12.49 -8.08
N TYR A 75 7.10 -12.01 -7.78
CA TYR A 75 7.35 -10.58 -7.86
C TYR A 75 7.22 -10.11 -9.30
N GLU A 76 6.53 -8.99 -9.48
CA GLU A 76 6.43 -8.34 -10.77
C GLU A 76 6.71 -6.87 -10.58
N PRO A 77 7.53 -6.27 -11.44
CA PRO A 77 7.74 -4.84 -11.38
C PRO A 77 6.44 -4.10 -11.68
N LEU A 78 6.31 -2.89 -11.19
CA LEU A 78 5.16 -2.06 -11.51
C LEU A 78 5.21 -1.73 -12.99
N SER A 79 4.12 -1.99 -13.70
CA SER A 79 4.08 -1.77 -15.12
C SER A 79 3.45 -0.44 -15.50
N GLU A 80 2.70 0.16 -14.63
CA GLU A 80 1.92 1.34 -14.96
C GLU A 80 2.33 2.57 -14.23
N ALA A 81 3.14 2.44 -13.22
CA ALA A 81 3.60 3.55 -12.45
C ALA A 81 5.06 3.35 -12.16
N ARG A 82 5.71 4.44 -11.92
CA ARG A 82 7.11 4.40 -11.60
C ARG A 82 7.31 5.14 -10.30
N TYR A 83 8.10 4.59 -9.41
CA TYR A 83 8.39 5.26 -8.18
C TYR A 83 9.87 5.18 -7.93
N THR A 84 10.38 6.21 -7.29
CA THR A 84 11.80 6.32 -7.07
C THR A 84 12.24 5.72 -5.77
N GLU A 85 11.34 5.58 -4.85
CA GLU A 85 11.69 4.97 -3.59
C GLU A 85 10.46 4.38 -2.95
N MET A 86 10.70 3.39 -2.19
CA MET A 86 9.68 2.74 -1.42
C MET A 86 9.74 3.26 -0.02
N MET A 87 8.65 3.18 0.66
CA MET A 87 8.68 3.33 2.08
C MET A 87 9.55 2.23 2.64
N THR A 88 10.08 2.43 3.80
CA THR A 88 10.91 1.43 4.42
C THR A 88 10.14 0.13 4.55
N LEU A 89 10.74 -0.91 4.03
CA LEU A 89 10.12 -2.19 3.99
C LEU A 89 10.94 -3.16 4.81
N ILE A 90 10.29 -3.80 5.75
CA ILE A 90 10.95 -4.79 6.61
C ILE A 90 10.27 -6.12 6.35
N VAL A 91 11.06 -7.07 6.01
CA VAL A 91 10.54 -8.38 5.68
C VAL A 91 11.19 -9.42 6.57
#